data_9729cf39ebe57630e01f47b782749a6f
#
_entry.id   9729cf39ebe57630e01f47b782749a6f
#
_cell.length_a   1.000
_cell.length_b   1.000
_cell.length_c   1.000
_cell.angle_alpha   90.00
_cell.angle_beta   90.00
_cell.angle_gamma   90.00
#
_symmetry.space_group_name_H-M   'P 1'
#
loop_
_entity.id
_entity.type
_entity.pdbx_description
1 polymer ?
#
loop_
_entity_poly.entity_id
_entity_poly.type
_entity_poly.pdbx_seq_one_letter_code
_entity_poly.pdbx_strand_id
1 'polypeptide(L)'
;MITDIKELERKVQEIKYKCLELCVNAGHGHVTSAFSSAEIVTALYYVIMNFKIDEPKWSDRDRFIMSKNHGSVITYPILQDLGFLGTNSNIAFMEDGSPFGTHSKESVPGVEFSGGSLGIGLGVACGMVYALKMNNSKSRVFVIIGDGECYEGSIWESIMFAGHNNLDNLIVFLDRNRMTITDYTENMLKLEPLSDKFEAFGFNTQEVDGHNVEEIINAVNCIANNGKPNCIICNTFKGNGITSMSNKLFKHGVAPSGEEAEKALKEIRERMNNGI
;
A
#
# COMPACT_ATOMS: atom_id res chain seq x y z
N MET A 1 16.38 -3.66 -9.70
CA MET A 1 16.15 -3.20 -8.31
C MET A 1 16.94 -1.92 -8.09
N ILE A 2 16.33 -0.93 -7.48
CA ILE A 2 16.98 0.36 -7.14
C ILE A 2 17.81 0.17 -5.87
N THR A 3 19.05 0.64 -5.85
CA THR A 3 19.96 0.53 -4.70
C THR A 3 20.29 1.88 -4.06
N ASP A 4 20.06 2.97 -4.78
CA ASP A 4 20.27 4.34 -4.28
C ASP A 4 18.96 4.90 -3.71
N ILE A 5 18.99 5.34 -2.46
CA ILE A 5 17.84 5.93 -1.76
C ILE A 5 17.30 7.16 -2.48
N LYS A 6 18.16 8.04 -2.97
CA LYS A 6 17.73 9.24 -3.71
C LYS A 6 17.05 8.91 -5.05
N GLU A 7 17.52 7.86 -5.73
CA GLU A 7 16.85 7.36 -6.92
C GLU A 7 15.47 6.81 -6.59
N LEU A 8 15.33 6.09 -5.46
CA LEU A 8 14.05 5.57 -4.98
C LEU A 8 13.08 6.70 -4.58
N GLU A 9 13.55 7.72 -3.87
CA GLU A 9 12.75 8.90 -3.52
C GLU A 9 12.23 9.61 -4.79
N ARG A 10 13.08 9.79 -5.79
CA ARG A 10 12.66 10.33 -7.09
C ARG A 10 11.62 9.44 -7.78
N LYS A 11 11.80 8.11 -7.72
CA LYS A 11 10.83 7.14 -8.25
C LYS A 11 9.47 7.25 -7.54
N VAL A 12 9.45 7.45 -6.24
CA VAL A 12 8.20 7.73 -5.48
C VAL A 12 7.46 8.93 -6.07
N GLN A 13 8.15 10.04 -6.33
CA GLN A 13 7.51 11.24 -6.90
C GLN A 13 7.02 10.99 -8.33
N GLU A 14 7.76 10.24 -9.14
CA GLU A 14 7.34 9.82 -10.48
C GLU A 14 6.06 9.00 -10.44
N ILE A 15 5.97 8.03 -9.54
CA ILE A 15 4.79 7.18 -9.36
C ILE A 15 3.60 8.01 -8.83
N LYS A 16 3.82 8.90 -7.87
CA LYS A 16 2.80 9.84 -7.39
C LYS A 16 2.28 10.73 -8.53
N TYR A 17 3.17 11.24 -9.38
CA TYR A 17 2.78 12.06 -10.52
C TYR A 17 1.86 11.30 -11.48
N LYS A 18 2.27 10.10 -11.91
CA LYS A 18 1.48 9.25 -12.80
C LYS A 18 0.13 8.86 -12.17
N CYS A 19 0.12 8.52 -10.89
CA CYS A 19 -1.10 8.21 -10.15
C CYS A 19 -2.06 9.40 -10.11
N LEU A 20 -1.56 10.61 -9.83
CA LEU A 20 -2.35 11.83 -9.84
C LEU A 20 -2.93 12.12 -11.22
N GLU A 21 -2.11 12.00 -12.27
CA GLU A 21 -2.52 12.21 -13.67
C GLU A 21 -3.66 11.26 -14.06
N LEU A 22 -3.59 9.98 -13.69
CA LEU A 22 -4.70 9.02 -13.90
C LEU A 22 -5.99 9.49 -13.22
N CYS A 23 -5.92 9.91 -11.96
CA CYS A 23 -7.09 10.37 -11.20
C CYS A 23 -7.67 11.68 -11.75
N VAL A 24 -6.81 12.62 -12.15
CA VAL A 24 -7.24 13.91 -12.76
C VAL A 24 -7.95 13.67 -14.08
N ASN A 25 -7.37 12.83 -14.96
CA ASN A 25 -7.94 12.52 -16.26
C ASN A 25 -9.29 11.80 -16.15
N ALA A 26 -9.44 10.91 -15.17
CA ALA A 26 -10.69 10.21 -14.91
C ALA A 26 -11.73 11.08 -14.15
N GLY A 27 -11.33 12.23 -13.59
CA GLY A 27 -12.20 13.05 -12.73
C GLY A 27 -12.58 12.36 -11.43
N HIS A 28 -11.93 11.23 -11.09
CA HIS A 28 -12.25 10.39 -9.93
C HIS A 28 -10.99 9.67 -9.43
N GLY A 29 -10.97 9.33 -8.13
CA GLY A 29 -9.92 8.50 -7.54
C GLY A 29 -9.59 8.89 -6.10
N HIS A 30 -9.04 7.94 -5.36
CA HIS A 30 -8.67 8.12 -3.95
C HIS A 30 -7.21 8.60 -3.80
N VAL A 31 -6.89 9.75 -4.42
CA VAL A 31 -5.52 10.31 -4.45
C VAL A 31 -4.90 10.36 -3.06
N THR A 32 -5.63 10.86 -2.07
CA THR A 32 -5.11 11.03 -0.71
C THR A 32 -4.74 9.70 -0.04
N SER A 33 -5.54 8.66 -0.26
CA SER A 33 -5.28 7.31 0.28
C SER A 33 -4.19 6.56 -0.50
N ALA A 34 -4.04 6.84 -1.79
CA ALA A 34 -2.95 6.32 -2.61
C ALA A 34 -1.61 6.92 -2.16
N PHE A 35 -1.59 8.24 -1.92
CA PHE A 35 -0.38 8.97 -1.57
C PHE A 35 0.12 8.68 -0.15
N SER A 36 -0.76 8.32 0.80
CA SER A 36 -0.31 7.93 2.15
C SER A 36 0.53 6.66 2.14
N SER A 37 0.36 5.77 1.15
CA SER A 37 1.10 4.51 1.04
C SER A 37 2.07 4.45 -0.15
N ALA A 38 2.29 5.57 -0.84
CA ALA A 38 3.09 5.59 -2.07
C ALA A 38 4.53 5.14 -1.82
N GLU A 39 5.18 5.63 -0.76
CA GLU A 39 6.53 5.26 -0.36
C GLU A 39 6.62 3.77 -0.03
N ILE A 40 5.64 3.25 0.72
CA ILE A 40 5.59 1.84 1.12
C ILE A 40 5.51 0.94 -0.12
N VAL A 41 4.54 1.20 -1.02
CA VAL A 41 4.34 0.38 -2.22
C VAL A 41 5.56 0.48 -3.16
N THR A 42 6.13 1.68 -3.32
CA THR A 42 7.31 1.85 -4.15
C THR A 42 8.51 1.11 -3.58
N ALA A 43 8.78 1.21 -2.27
CA ALA A 43 9.86 0.46 -1.63
C ALA A 43 9.66 -1.07 -1.78
N LEU A 44 8.42 -1.55 -1.64
CA LEU A 44 8.10 -2.96 -1.82
C LEU A 44 8.47 -3.46 -3.22
N TYR A 45 8.00 -2.80 -4.27
CA TYR A 45 8.19 -3.29 -5.64
C TYR A 45 9.58 -3.04 -6.20
N TYR A 46 10.26 -1.95 -5.83
CA TYR A 46 11.57 -1.62 -6.43
C TYR A 46 12.76 -2.13 -5.62
N VAL A 47 12.57 -2.50 -4.33
CA VAL A 47 13.69 -2.90 -3.46
C VAL A 47 13.44 -4.21 -2.72
N ILE A 48 12.26 -4.39 -2.12
CA ILE A 48 12.05 -5.39 -1.04
C ILE A 48 11.56 -6.74 -1.59
N MET A 49 10.59 -6.73 -2.51
CA MET A 49 9.91 -7.93 -2.97
C MET A 49 10.75 -8.72 -3.96
N ASN A 50 10.71 -10.05 -3.82
CA ASN A 50 11.31 -10.97 -4.76
C ASN A 50 10.24 -11.46 -5.75
N PHE A 51 10.37 -11.10 -7.02
CA PHE A 51 9.51 -11.52 -8.12
C PHE A 51 10.27 -11.51 -9.44
N LYS A 52 9.68 -12.14 -10.47
CA LYS A 52 10.19 -12.14 -11.83
C LYS A 52 9.11 -11.64 -12.77
N ILE A 53 9.43 -10.63 -13.56
CA ILE A 53 8.48 -10.03 -14.52
C ILE A 53 8.13 -11.00 -15.61
N ASP A 54 9.13 -11.75 -16.13
CA ASP A 54 8.96 -12.74 -17.19
C ASP A 54 8.25 -14.03 -16.74
N GLU A 55 8.19 -14.26 -15.41
CA GLU A 55 7.52 -15.39 -14.79
C GLU A 55 6.53 -14.92 -13.70
N PRO A 56 5.45 -14.19 -14.04
CA PRO A 56 4.56 -13.56 -13.04
C PRO A 56 3.82 -14.58 -12.15
N LYS A 57 3.80 -15.86 -12.56
CA LYS A 57 3.23 -16.97 -11.77
C LYS A 57 4.29 -17.83 -11.08
N TRP A 58 5.54 -17.37 -11.03
CA TRP A 58 6.60 -18.09 -10.32
C TRP A 58 6.19 -18.41 -8.88
N SER A 59 6.28 -19.67 -8.47
CA SER A 59 5.76 -20.16 -7.18
C SER A 59 6.43 -19.50 -5.98
N ASP A 60 7.74 -19.21 -6.10
CA ASP A 60 8.57 -18.70 -5.01
C ASP A 60 8.64 -17.17 -4.97
N ARG A 61 7.81 -16.48 -5.74
CA ARG A 61 7.70 -15.03 -5.67
C ARG A 61 7.03 -14.57 -4.37
N ASP A 62 7.41 -13.39 -3.90
CA ASP A 62 6.65 -12.68 -2.88
C ASP A 62 5.30 -12.20 -3.45
N ARG A 63 4.35 -11.94 -2.58
CA ARG A 63 2.99 -11.49 -2.93
C ARG A 63 2.65 -10.22 -2.21
N PHE A 64 1.84 -9.39 -2.86
CA PHE A 64 1.39 -8.11 -2.30
C PHE A 64 -0.13 -7.99 -2.37
N ILE A 65 -0.74 -7.57 -1.25
CA ILE A 65 -2.17 -7.25 -1.16
C ILE A 65 -2.36 -5.82 -0.64
N MET A 66 -3.07 -5.00 -1.42
CA MET A 66 -3.60 -3.73 -0.94
C MET A 66 -4.95 -3.98 -0.29
N SER A 67 -5.00 -4.17 1.04
CA SER A 67 -6.26 -4.44 1.76
C SER A 67 -7.16 -3.21 1.79
N LYS A 68 -6.61 -2.02 2.07
CA LYS A 68 -7.30 -0.74 1.83
C LYS A 68 -7.42 -0.44 0.33
N ASN A 69 -8.16 -1.26 -0.37
CA ASN A 69 -8.13 -1.41 -1.82
C ASN A 69 -8.47 -0.14 -2.59
N HIS A 70 -9.17 0.83 -1.97
CA HIS A 70 -9.40 2.15 -2.54
C HIS A 70 -8.10 2.96 -2.78
N GLY A 71 -6.98 2.60 -2.14
CA GLY A 71 -5.65 3.15 -2.43
C GLY A 71 -4.93 2.50 -3.62
N SER A 72 -5.52 1.51 -4.28
CA SER A 72 -4.83 0.68 -5.29
C SER A 72 -4.40 1.42 -6.55
N VAL A 73 -4.94 2.59 -6.84
CA VAL A 73 -4.54 3.36 -8.03
C VAL A 73 -3.04 3.62 -8.09
N ILE A 74 -2.34 3.67 -6.93
CA ILE A 74 -0.88 3.83 -6.88
C ILE A 74 -0.13 2.62 -7.45
N THR A 75 -0.74 1.44 -7.45
CA THR A 75 -0.09 0.22 -7.95
C THR A 75 -0.05 0.17 -9.47
N TYR A 76 -1.01 0.77 -10.16
CA TYR A 76 -1.09 0.67 -11.61
C TYR A 76 0.11 1.28 -12.36
N PRO A 77 0.56 2.51 -12.04
CA PRO A 77 1.77 3.04 -12.66
C PRO A 77 3.04 2.24 -12.29
N ILE A 78 3.09 1.63 -11.11
CA ILE A 78 4.19 0.74 -10.71
C ILE A 78 4.21 -0.53 -11.58
N LEU A 79 3.05 -1.20 -11.72
CA LEU A 79 2.92 -2.41 -12.53
C LEU A 79 3.22 -2.14 -14.03
N GLN A 80 2.84 -0.96 -14.52
CA GLN A 80 3.19 -0.52 -15.87
C GLN A 80 4.70 -0.30 -16.03
N ASP A 81 5.30 0.47 -15.12
CA ASP A 81 6.73 0.82 -15.15
C ASP A 81 7.63 -0.43 -15.07
N LEU A 82 7.21 -1.41 -14.27
CA LEU A 82 7.90 -2.70 -14.14
C LEU A 82 7.63 -3.68 -15.30
N GLY A 83 6.68 -3.39 -16.19
CA GLY A 83 6.41 -4.20 -17.36
C GLY A 83 5.35 -5.30 -17.18
N PHE A 84 4.69 -5.42 -16.02
CA PHE A 84 3.62 -6.39 -15.82
C PHE A 84 2.45 -6.21 -16.78
N LEU A 85 2.19 -4.98 -17.21
CA LEU A 85 1.07 -4.64 -18.10
C LEU A 85 1.44 -4.72 -19.60
N GLY A 86 2.71 -5.03 -19.93
CA GLY A 86 3.24 -4.98 -21.29
C GLY A 86 3.70 -3.58 -21.71
N THR A 87 4.53 -3.53 -22.75
CA THR A 87 5.33 -2.34 -23.12
C THR A 87 4.54 -1.15 -23.68
N ASN A 88 3.27 -1.34 -24.09
CA ASN A 88 2.42 -0.29 -24.69
C ASN A 88 1.03 -0.23 -24.07
N SER A 89 0.87 -0.69 -22.82
CA SER A 89 -0.42 -0.67 -22.15
C SER A 89 -0.84 0.76 -21.80
N ASN A 90 -2.04 1.13 -22.21
CA ASN A 90 -2.70 2.32 -21.67
C ASN A 90 -3.46 1.92 -20.40
N ILE A 91 -3.26 2.65 -19.30
CA ILE A 91 -4.06 2.50 -18.10
C ILE A 91 -5.33 3.32 -18.27
N ALA A 92 -6.34 2.71 -18.87
CA ALA A 92 -7.67 3.32 -19.04
C ALA A 92 -8.40 3.34 -17.67
N PHE A 93 -7.88 4.14 -16.72
CA PHE A 93 -8.39 4.19 -15.34
C PHE A 93 -9.83 4.69 -15.32
N MET A 94 -10.74 3.90 -14.72
CA MET A 94 -12.17 4.19 -14.59
C MET A 94 -12.96 4.30 -15.91
N GLU A 95 -12.38 3.88 -17.05
CA GLU A 95 -13.10 3.81 -18.31
C GLU A 95 -13.99 2.54 -18.36
N ASP A 96 -15.10 2.63 -19.09
CA ASP A 96 -16.04 1.51 -19.27
C ASP A 96 -15.35 0.29 -19.88
N GLY A 97 -15.54 -0.86 -19.26
CA GLY A 97 -14.92 -2.12 -19.68
C GLY A 97 -13.44 -2.28 -19.27
N SER A 98 -12.82 -1.26 -18.69
CA SER A 98 -11.44 -1.33 -18.22
C SER A 98 -11.32 -2.18 -16.94
N PRO A 99 -10.22 -2.97 -16.78
CA PRO A 99 -9.93 -3.64 -15.54
C PRO A 99 -9.37 -2.71 -14.46
N PHE A 100 -8.95 -1.48 -14.85
CA PHE A 100 -8.30 -0.50 -13.97
C PHE A 100 -9.34 0.38 -13.26
N GLY A 101 -9.99 -0.17 -12.26
CA GLY A 101 -10.96 0.56 -11.43
C GLY A 101 -10.35 1.16 -10.17
N THR A 102 -11.18 1.87 -9.39
CA THR A 102 -10.80 2.37 -8.05
C THR A 102 -10.30 1.23 -7.15
N HIS A 103 -10.94 0.07 -7.25
CA HIS A 103 -10.55 -1.15 -6.55
C HIS A 103 -9.87 -2.10 -7.54
N SER A 104 -8.68 -2.56 -7.20
CA SER A 104 -7.92 -3.46 -8.05
C SER A 104 -8.58 -4.83 -8.16
N LYS A 105 -8.43 -5.45 -9.33
CA LYS A 105 -8.96 -6.76 -9.66
C LYS A 105 -7.84 -7.70 -10.07
N GLU A 106 -7.97 -8.99 -9.79
CA GLU A 106 -7.03 -10.05 -10.19
C GLU A 106 -6.88 -10.21 -11.71
N SER A 107 -7.80 -9.63 -12.49
CA SER A 107 -7.67 -9.54 -13.95
C SER A 107 -6.56 -8.58 -14.41
N VAL A 108 -6.05 -7.72 -13.50
CA VAL A 108 -4.88 -6.87 -13.76
C VAL A 108 -3.62 -7.68 -13.44
N PRO A 109 -2.70 -7.88 -14.41
CA PRO A 109 -1.46 -8.62 -14.17
C PRO A 109 -0.66 -8.01 -13.00
N GLY A 110 -0.23 -8.85 -12.06
CA GLY A 110 0.48 -8.43 -10.85
C GLY A 110 -0.42 -8.12 -9.65
N VAL A 111 -1.75 -8.17 -9.79
CA VAL A 111 -2.71 -8.07 -8.68
C VAL A 111 -3.09 -9.47 -8.20
N GLU A 112 -2.93 -9.72 -6.91
CA GLU A 112 -3.14 -11.03 -6.29
C GLU A 112 -4.60 -11.31 -5.91
N PHE A 113 -5.38 -10.27 -5.66
CA PHE A 113 -6.71 -10.40 -5.08
C PHE A 113 -7.62 -9.24 -5.50
N SER A 114 -8.84 -9.56 -5.90
CA SER A 114 -9.89 -8.58 -6.18
C SER A 114 -10.49 -8.10 -4.86
N GLY A 115 -10.09 -6.91 -4.42
CA GLY A 115 -10.54 -6.32 -3.17
C GLY A 115 -11.68 -5.32 -3.34
N GLY A 116 -12.03 -4.63 -2.23
CA GLY A 116 -13.05 -3.54 -2.21
C GLY A 116 -13.65 -3.37 -0.83
N SER A 117 -14.20 -4.44 -0.24
CA SER A 117 -14.66 -4.42 1.14
C SER A 117 -13.47 -4.37 2.09
N LEU A 118 -13.46 -3.39 3.00
CA LEU A 118 -12.43 -3.28 4.03
C LEU A 118 -12.45 -4.51 4.96
N GLY A 119 -11.29 -4.84 5.52
CA GLY A 119 -11.12 -5.93 6.46
C GLY A 119 -10.93 -7.32 5.86
N ILE A 120 -11.10 -7.50 4.54
CA ILE A 120 -11.02 -8.82 3.90
C ILE A 120 -9.60 -9.18 3.48
N GLY A 121 -8.83 -8.21 2.99
CA GLY A 121 -7.51 -8.46 2.40
C GLY A 121 -6.51 -9.10 3.37
N LEU A 122 -6.52 -8.75 4.64
CA LEU A 122 -5.65 -9.36 5.65
C LEU A 122 -5.97 -10.85 5.86
N GLY A 123 -7.25 -11.22 5.90
CA GLY A 123 -7.66 -12.63 6.00
C GLY A 123 -7.21 -13.45 4.79
N VAL A 124 -7.31 -12.87 3.58
CA VAL A 124 -6.79 -13.49 2.36
C VAL A 124 -5.27 -13.66 2.44
N ALA A 125 -4.54 -12.63 2.89
CA ALA A 125 -3.08 -12.72 3.11
C ALA A 125 -2.73 -13.85 4.09
N CYS A 126 -3.46 -13.96 5.21
CA CYS A 126 -3.27 -15.05 6.17
C CYS A 126 -3.45 -16.43 5.52
N GLY A 127 -4.49 -16.61 4.72
CA GLY A 127 -4.72 -17.85 3.99
C GLY A 127 -3.58 -18.19 3.01
N MET A 128 -3.09 -17.19 2.26
CA MET A 128 -1.92 -17.36 1.36
C MET A 128 -0.67 -17.77 2.14
N VAL A 129 -0.35 -17.07 3.23
CA VAL A 129 0.80 -17.39 4.09
C VAL A 129 0.68 -18.79 4.67
N TYR A 130 -0.50 -19.14 5.16
CA TYR A 130 -0.75 -20.48 5.73
C TYR A 130 -0.48 -21.58 4.69
N ALA A 131 -0.99 -21.42 3.46
CA ALA A 131 -0.73 -22.35 2.37
C ALA A 131 0.76 -22.41 1.98
N LEU A 132 1.46 -21.27 1.93
CA LEU A 132 2.91 -21.22 1.68
C LEU A 132 3.69 -21.98 2.75
N LYS A 133 3.35 -21.82 4.02
CA LYS A 133 3.99 -22.58 5.13
C LYS A 133 3.74 -24.08 5.01
N MET A 134 2.53 -24.51 4.67
CA MET A 134 2.21 -25.93 4.45
C MET A 134 3.08 -26.53 3.33
N ASN A 135 3.43 -25.74 2.31
CA ASN A 135 4.29 -26.14 1.20
C ASN A 135 5.79 -25.90 1.46
N ASN A 136 6.17 -25.53 2.69
CA ASN A 136 7.55 -25.17 3.06
C ASN A 136 8.17 -24.06 2.19
N SER A 137 7.36 -23.19 1.60
CA SER A 137 7.81 -22.03 0.83
C SER A 137 8.37 -20.94 1.76
N LYS A 138 9.40 -20.25 1.25
CA LYS A 138 10.01 -19.09 1.93
C LYS A 138 9.46 -17.75 1.42
N SER A 139 8.51 -17.78 0.50
CA SER A 139 7.88 -16.58 -0.04
C SER A 139 7.14 -15.82 1.05
N ARG A 140 7.21 -14.51 0.98
CA ARG A 140 6.56 -13.59 1.91
C ARG A 140 5.26 -13.08 1.30
N VAL A 141 4.32 -12.73 2.16
CA VAL A 141 3.12 -11.98 1.77
C VAL A 141 3.14 -10.65 2.50
N PHE A 142 3.16 -9.58 1.71
CA PHE A 142 3.07 -8.21 2.17
C PHE A 142 1.63 -7.72 2.02
N VAL A 143 1.09 -7.11 3.06
CA VAL A 143 -0.27 -6.56 3.02
C VAL A 143 -0.27 -5.16 3.61
N ILE A 144 -0.90 -4.21 2.92
CA ILE A 144 -1.14 -2.87 3.45
C ILE A 144 -2.59 -2.79 3.92
N ILE A 145 -2.78 -2.53 5.21
CA ILE A 145 -4.07 -2.20 5.81
C ILE A 145 -4.12 -0.71 6.19
N GLY A 146 -5.31 -0.13 6.25
CA GLY A 146 -5.49 1.22 6.78
C GLY A 146 -5.86 1.20 8.27
N ASP A 147 -5.56 2.29 8.98
CA ASP A 147 -5.97 2.43 10.37
C ASP A 147 -7.50 2.47 10.52
N GLY A 148 -8.22 3.18 9.65
CA GLY A 148 -9.68 3.14 9.60
C GLY A 148 -10.24 1.76 9.23
N GLU A 149 -9.48 0.91 8.55
CA GLU A 149 -9.83 -0.48 8.27
C GLU A 149 -9.80 -1.35 9.54
N CYS A 150 -9.05 -0.95 10.57
CA CYS A 150 -9.03 -1.64 11.87
C CYS A 150 -10.36 -1.55 12.64
N TYR A 151 -11.35 -0.81 12.15
CA TYR A 151 -12.71 -0.86 12.68
C TYR A 151 -13.49 -2.10 12.23
N GLU A 152 -13.01 -2.80 11.21
CA GLU A 152 -13.59 -4.06 10.78
C GLU A 152 -13.16 -5.19 11.73
N GLY A 153 -14.13 -5.95 12.26
CA GLY A 153 -13.86 -7.07 13.18
C GLY A 153 -12.98 -8.15 12.55
N SER A 154 -13.12 -8.36 11.24
CA SER A 154 -12.32 -9.33 10.46
C SER A 154 -10.82 -9.05 10.46
N ILE A 155 -10.39 -7.79 10.66
CA ILE A 155 -8.96 -7.46 10.86
C ILE A 155 -8.45 -8.15 12.14
N TRP A 156 -9.15 -7.98 13.25
CA TRP A 156 -8.73 -8.55 14.54
C TRP A 156 -8.81 -10.07 14.56
N GLU A 157 -9.83 -10.66 13.92
CA GLU A 157 -9.93 -12.10 13.72
C GLU A 157 -8.74 -12.64 12.91
N SER A 158 -8.34 -11.93 11.85
CA SER A 158 -7.18 -12.28 11.02
C SER A 158 -5.87 -12.16 11.78
N ILE A 159 -5.69 -11.10 12.59
CA ILE A 159 -4.52 -10.90 13.46
C ILE A 159 -4.41 -12.03 14.48
N MET A 160 -5.51 -12.39 15.15
CA MET A 160 -5.56 -13.50 16.09
C MET A 160 -5.18 -14.83 15.41
N PHE A 161 -5.70 -15.09 14.21
CA PHE A 161 -5.37 -16.28 13.42
C PHE A 161 -3.89 -16.31 13.04
N ALA A 162 -3.34 -15.19 12.59
CA ALA A 162 -1.94 -15.08 12.18
C ALA A 162 -0.97 -15.33 13.33
N GLY A 163 -1.25 -14.73 14.49
CA GLY A 163 -0.44 -14.93 15.70
C GLY A 163 -0.49 -16.37 16.19
N HIS A 164 -1.70 -16.97 16.29
CA HIS A 164 -1.88 -18.37 16.71
C HIS A 164 -1.11 -19.35 15.82
N ASN A 165 -1.13 -19.15 14.51
CA ASN A 165 -0.49 -20.04 13.54
C ASN A 165 0.97 -19.67 13.25
N ASN A 166 1.54 -18.68 13.96
CA ASN A 166 2.92 -18.24 13.80
C ASN A 166 3.26 -17.94 12.33
N LEU A 167 2.46 -17.11 11.67
CA LEU A 167 2.61 -16.79 10.24
C LEU A 167 3.77 -15.80 10.01
N ASP A 168 5.00 -16.25 10.25
CA ASP A 168 6.23 -15.44 10.29
C ASP A 168 6.65 -14.86 8.92
N ASN A 169 6.11 -15.36 7.83
CA ASN A 169 6.26 -14.81 6.49
C ASN A 169 5.12 -13.85 6.08
N LEU A 170 4.24 -13.46 7.03
CA LEU A 170 3.29 -12.36 6.90
C LEU A 170 3.92 -11.06 7.39
N ILE A 171 3.95 -10.04 6.53
CA ILE A 171 4.37 -8.69 6.88
C ILE A 171 3.22 -7.73 6.61
N VAL A 172 2.66 -7.17 7.68
CA VAL A 172 1.59 -6.19 7.64
C VAL A 172 2.18 -4.79 7.72
N PHE A 173 1.87 -3.93 6.76
CA PHE A 173 2.08 -2.50 6.86
C PHE A 173 0.77 -1.83 7.26
N LEU A 174 0.76 -1.18 8.40
CA LEU A 174 -0.38 -0.40 8.85
C LEU A 174 -0.19 1.07 8.45
N ASP A 175 -0.93 1.52 7.43
CA ASP A 175 -0.97 2.94 7.03
C ASP A 175 -1.70 3.74 8.12
N ARG A 176 -0.93 4.27 9.08
CA ARG A 176 -1.41 5.04 10.21
C ARG A 176 -1.49 6.53 9.85
N ASN A 177 -2.49 6.88 9.05
CA ASN A 177 -2.72 8.26 8.61
C ASN A 177 -3.67 9.06 9.55
N ARG A 178 -4.23 8.42 10.56
CA ARG A 178 -5.10 8.96 11.62
C ARG A 178 -6.44 9.52 11.14
N MET A 179 -6.86 9.21 9.90
CA MET A 179 -8.06 9.78 9.30
C MET A 179 -8.97 8.71 8.71
N THR A 180 -10.25 8.82 8.99
CA THR A 180 -11.31 8.11 8.29
C THR A 180 -11.82 8.95 7.10
N ILE A 181 -13.05 8.71 6.67
CA ILE A 181 -13.73 9.53 5.64
C ILE A 181 -14.18 10.86 6.23
N THR A 182 -14.72 10.86 7.45
CA THR A 182 -15.46 11.98 8.04
C THR A 182 -14.73 12.67 9.19
N ASP A 183 -13.84 11.97 9.90
CA ASP A 183 -13.16 12.50 11.08
C ASP A 183 -11.82 11.79 11.33
N TYR A 184 -11.10 12.22 12.35
CA TYR A 184 -9.91 11.54 12.86
C TYR A 184 -10.30 10.26 13.60
N THR A 185 -9.45 9.23 13.48
CA THR A 185 -9.70 7.91 14.10
C THR A 185 -9.94 8.01 15.60
N GLU A 186 -9.15 8.81 16.32
CA GLU A 186 -9.24 8.91 17.77
C GLU A 186 -10.49 9.67 18.26
N ASN A 187 -11.15 10.43 17.36
CA ASN A 187 -12.44 11.08 17.65
C ASN A 187 -13.61 10.11 17.45
N MET A 188 -13.51 9.21 16.46
CA MET A 188 -14.59 8.28 16.12
C MET A 188 -14.64 7.10 17.10
N LEU A 189 -13.57 6.32 17.16
CA LEU A 189 -13.40 5.20 18.08
C LEU A 189 -11.90 4.97 18.27
N LYS A 190 -11.42 5.14 19.49
CA LYS A 190 -9.98 5.10 19.81
C LYS A 190 -9.33 3.78 19.37
N LEU A 191 -8.32 3.88 18.53
CA LEU A 191 -7.52 2.76 18.05
C LEU A 191 -6.26 2.54 18.88
N GLU A 192 -5.72 3.59 19.48
CA GLU A 192 -4.49 3.49 20.27
C GLU A 192 -4.69 2.75 21.61
N PRO A 193 -3.66 2.08 22.14
CA PRO A 193 -2.35 1.84 21.53
C PRO A 193 -2.40 0.69 20.51
N LEU A 194 -2.05 0.95 19.24
CA LEU A 194 -2.11 -0.07 18.19
C LEU A 194 -1.00 -1.11 18.34
N SER A 195 0.23 -0.68 18.63
CA SER A 195 1.37 -1.59 18.84
C SER A 195 1.05 -2.68 19.88
N ASP A 196 0.59 -2.25 21.07
CA ASP A 196 0.26 -3.18 22.17
C ASP A 196 -0.82 -4.19 21.76
N LYS A 197 -1.80 -3.76 20.95
CA LYS A 197 -2.87 -4.63 20.46
C LYS A 197 -2.35 -5.73 19.53
N PHE A 198 -1.48 -5.37 18.57
CA PHE A 198 -0.84 -6.35 17.70
C PHE A 198 0.07 -7.29 18.49
N GLU A 199 0.85 -6.77 19.43
CA GLU A 199 1.73 -7.57 20.31
C GLU A 199 0.95 -8.54 21.17
N ALA A 200 -0.21 -8.14 21.71
CA ALA A 200 -1.08 -9.01 22.48
C ALA A 200 -1.59 -10.22 21.68
N PHE A 201 -1.68 -10.10 20.37
CA PHE A 201 -1.99 -11.21 19.47
C PHE A 201 -0.74 -11.96 18.97
N GLY A 202 0.46 -11.63 19.45
CA GLY A 202 1.69 -12.36 19.16
C GLY A 202 2.49 -11.85 17.96
N PHE A 203 2.22 -10.66 17.46
CA PHE A 203 3.03 -10.01 16.43
C PHE A 203 4.30 -9.41 17.01
N ASN A 204 5.34 -9.29 16.17
CA ASN A 204 6.37 -8.27 16.38
C ASN A 204 5.89 -6.96 15.79
N THR A 205 6.13 -5.84 16.45
CA THR A 205 5.77 -4.52 15.97
C THR A 205 6.99 -3.62 15.82
N GLN A 206 6.94 -2.72 14.84
CA GLN A 206 7.89 -1.63 14.64
C GLN A 206 7.09 -0.40 14.21
N GLU A 207 7.53 0.79 14.61
CA GLU A 207 6.97 2.06 14.15
C GLU A 207 8.00 2.82 13.33
N VAL A 208 7.58 3.38 12.18
CA VAL A 208 8.45 4.12 11.27
C VAL A 208 7.74 5.37 10.74
N ASP A 209 8.52 6.33 10.24
CA ASP A 209 7.98 7.34 9.34
C ASP A 209 7.62 6.67 8.00
N GLY A 210 6.31 6.60 7.70
CA GLY A 210 5.80 5.96 6.47
C GLY A 210 6.09 6.75 5.19
N HIS A 211 6.72 7.92 5.29
CA HIS A 211 7.20 8.72 4.17
C HIS A 211 8.72 8.68 4.01
N ASN A 212 9.43 7.92 4.87
CA ASN A 212 10.85 7.69 4.78
C ASN A 212 11.12 6.28 4.21
N VAL A 213 11.51 6.20 2.93
CA VAL A 213 11.75 4.91 2.26
C VAL A 213 12.88 4.11 2.89
N GLU A 214 13.89 4.78 3.45
CA GLU A 214 15.01 4.12 4.12
C GLU A 214 14.57 3.45 5.43
N GLU A 215 13.74 4.12 6.24
CA GLU A 215 13.16 3.53 7.45
C GLU A 215 12.28 2.32 7.12
N ILE A 216 11.45 2.41 6.07
CA ILE A 216 10.60 1.30 5.60
C ILE A 216 11.46 0.09 5.22
N ILE A 217 12.51 0.30 4.43
CA ILE A 217 13.42 -0.78 4.00
C ILE A 217 14.14 -1.38 5.21
N ASN A 218 14.65 -0.54 6.10
CA ASN A 218 15.37 -0.98 7.30
C ASN A 218 14.44 -1.77 8.23
N ALA A 219 13.18 -1.37 8.41
CA ALA A 219 12.21 -2.11 9.21
C ALA A 219 12.00 -3.54 8.68
N VAL A 220 11.90 -3.72 7.36
CA VAL A 220 11.78 -5.06 6.77
C VAL A 220 13.06 -5.87 6.93
N ASN A 221 14.23 -5.25 6.76
CA ASN A 221 15.52 -5.93 6.92
C ASN A 221 15.82 -6.33 8.39
N CYS A 222 15.24 -5.60 9.36
CA CYS A 222 15.40 -5.86 10.78
C CYS A 222 14.31 -6.79 11.37
N ILE A 223 13.47 -7.41 10.55
CA ILE A 223 12.47 -8.36 11.02
C ILE A 223 13.14 -9.52 11.75
N ALA A 224 12.69 -9.75 13.00
CA ALA A 224 13.23 -10.82 13.83
C ALA A 224 12.80 -12.21 13.30
N ASN A 225 13.76 -13.10 13.13
CA ASN A 225 13.47 -14.50 12.75
C ASN A 225 13.11 -15.33 14.01
N ASN A 226 11.97 -15.03 14.62
CA ASN A 226 11.50 -15.64 15.86
C ASN A 226 10.18 -16.41 15.73
N GLY A 227 9.74 -16.65 14.48
CA GLY A 227 8.53 -17.41 14.19
C GLY A 227 7.23 -16.62 14.34
N LYS A 228 7.27 -15.30 14.54
CA LYS A 228 6.09 -14.45 14.72
C LYS A 228 5.77 -13.66 13.45
N PRO A 229 4.48 -13.39 13.15
CA PRO A 229 4.10 -12.41 12.14
C PRO A 229 4.57 -11.01 12.53
N ASN A 230 4.67 -10.11 11.54
CA ASN A 230 5.23 -8.78 11.73
C ASN A 230 4.24 -7.70 11.31
N CYS A 231 4.15 -6.62 12.09
CA CYS A 231 3.41 -5.41 11.77
C CYS A 231 4.35 -4.20 11.81
N ILE A 232 4.46 -3.49 10.70
CA ILE A 232 5.18 -2.22 10.60
C ILE A 232 4.13 -1.11 10.56
N ILE A 233 4.03 -0.35 11.63
CA ILE A 233 3.13 0.79 11.78
C ILE A 233 3.80 1.98 11.11
N CYS A 234 3.29 2.37 9.95
CA CYS A 234 3.80 3.47 9.16
C CYS A 234 3.04 4.74 9.49
N ASN A 235 3.64 5.66 10.22
CA ASN A 235 3.07 6.97 10.49
C ASN A 235 3.08 7.80 9.21
N THR A 236 1.90 8.13 8.68
CA THR A 236 1.73 8.77 7.38
C THR A 236 0.82 10.00 7.44
N PHE A 237 0.81 10.76 6.35
CA PHE A 237 -0.14 11.83 6.11
C PHE A 237 -0.95 11.54 4.84
N LYS A 238 -2.27 11.54 4.96
CA LYS A 238 -3.18 11.35 3.84
C LYS A 238 -2.99 12.48 2.82
N GLY A 239 -2.68 12.15 1.55
CA GLY A 239 -2.41 13.14 0.50
C GLY A 239 -1.03 13.80 0.58
N ASN A 240 -0.03 13.16 1.20
CA ASN A 240 1.33 13.67 1.33
C ASN A 240 1.94 14.08 -0.02
N GLY A 241 2.41 15.32 -0.09
CA GLY A 241 3.02 15.91 -1.28
C GLY A 241 2.14 16.91 -2.02
N ILE A 242 0.82 16.98 -1.73
CA ILE A 242 -0.11 17.94 -2.33
C ILE A 242 -0.64 18.86 -1.24
N THR A 243 -0.25 20.13 -1.25
CA THR A 243 -0.57 21.09 -0.19
C THR A 243 -2.08 21.27 0.05
N SER A 244 -2.88 21.29 -1.03
CA SER A 244 -4.33 21.45 -0.94
C SER A 244 -5.07 20.21 -0.43
N MET A 245 -4.44 19.04 -0.44
CA MET A 245 -5.05 17.76 -0.09
C MET A 245 -4.43 17.11 1.16
N SER A 246 -3.18 17.48 1.48
CA SER A 246 -2.44 16.85 2.57
C SER A 246 -3.13 17.06 3.91
N ASN A 247 -3.45 15.96 4.57
CA ASN A 247 -4.08 15.91 5.90
C ASN A 247 -5.39 16.73 5.98
N LYS A 248 -6.17 16.77 4.89
CA LYS A 248 -7.45 17.46 4.82
C LYS A 248 -8.60 16.47 4.93
N LEU A 249 -9.48 16.67 5.91
CA LEU A 249 -10.78 16.00 5.97
C LEU A 249 -11.58 16.31 4.70
N PHE A 250 -12.51 15.42 4.32
CA PHE A 250 -13.39 15.53 3.14
C PHE A 250 -12.70 15.49 1.76
N LYS A 251 -11.37 15.23 1.70
CA LYS A 251 -10.67 14.95 0.43
C LYS A 251 -10.54 13.44 0.12
N HIS A 252 -11.27 12.60 0.84
CA HIS A 252 -11.31 11.16 0.58
C HIS A 252 -12.15 10.85 -0.67
N GLY A 253 -11.60 10.06 -1.58
CA GLY A 253 -12.31 9.68 -2.82
C GLY A 253 -12.49 10.79 -3.86
N VAL A 254 -11.83 11.92 -3.67
CA VAL A 254 -11.94 13.09 -4.55
C VAL A 254 -10.64 13.28 -5.32
N ALA A 255 -10.73 13.34 -6.66
CA ALA A 255 -9.63 13.81 -7.50
C ALA A 255 -9.67 15.35 -7.58
N PRO A 256 -8.51 16.04 -7.57
CA PRO A 256 -8.47 17.48 -7.81
C PRO A 256 -8.87 17.79 -9.26
N SER A 257 -9.47 18.97 -9.52
CA SER A 257 -9.90 19.40 -10.84
C SER A 257 -9.57 20.86 -11.10
N GLY A 258 -9.58 21.28 -12.38
CA GLY A 258 -9.30 22.66 -12.77
C GLY A 258 -7.95 23.18 -12.23
N GLU A 259 -7.94 24.37 -11.69
CA GLU A 259 -6.72 25.00 -11.13
C GLU A 259 -6.10 24.20 -9.96
N GLU A 260 -6.91 23.47 -9.17
CA GLU A 260 -6.39 22.63 -8.08
C GLU A 260 -5.57 21.47 -8.66
N ALA A 261 -6.03 20.87 -9.76
CA ALA A 261 -5.30 19.80 -10.44
C ALA A 261 -3.98 20.28 -11.03
N GLU A 262 -3.99 21.42 -11.71
CA GLU A 262 -2.79 22.02 -12.29
C GLU A 262 -1.73 22.33 -11.22
N LYS A 263 -2.14 22.92 -10.10
CA LYS A 263 -1.28 23.19 -8.95
C LYS A 263 -0.72 21.92 -8.33
N ALA A 264 -1.56 20.90 -8.12
CA ALA A 264 -1.15 19.64 -7.55
C ALA A 264 -0.14 18.90 -8.44
N LEU A 265 -0.38 18.82 -9.76
CA LEU A 265 0.57 18.24 -10.71
C LEU A 265 1.90 18.99 -10.76
N LYS A 266 1.85 20.32 -10.66
CA LYS A 266 3.05 21.17 -10.60
C LYS A 266 3.85 20.89 -9.32
N GLU A 267 3.21 20.84 -8.15
CA GLU A 267 3.86 20.56 -6.87
C GLU A 267 4.62 19.21 -6.91
N ILE A 268 3.99 18.15 -7.40
CA ILE A 268 4.65 16.84 -7.48
C ILE A 268 5.79 16.86 -8.50
N ARG A 269 5.62 17.53 -9.65
CA ARG A 269 6.68 17.66 -10.65
C ARG A 269 7.90 18.43 -10.12
N GLU A 270 7.69 19.48 -9.33
CA GLU A 270 8.76 20.24 -8.69
C GLU A 270 9.53 19.37 -7.68
N ARG A 271 8.83 18.56 -6.87
CA ARG A 271 9.45 17.60 -5.95
C ARG A 271 10.29 16.55 -6.71
N MET A 272 9.77 16.01 -7.80
CA MET A 272 10.48 15.05 -8.65
C MET A 272 11.80 15.65 -9.20
N ASN A 273 11.78 16.92 -9.60
CA ASN A 273 12.96 17.60 -10.16
C ASN A 273 13.98 17.99 -9.08
N ASN A 274 13.53 18.28 -7.88
CA ASN A 274 14.38 18.73 -6.77
C ASN A 274 14.91 17.57 -5.92
N GLY A 275 14.47 16.34 -6.17
CA GLY A 275 14.88 15.16 -5.41
C GLY A 275 14.37 15.19 -3.96
N ILE A 276 13.16 15.74 -3.75
CA ILE A 276 12.56 15.89 -2.42
C ILE A 276 11.27 15.05 -2.35
#